data_e16a6e5975beff414f0e0828908646eb
#
_entry.id   e16a6e5975beff414f0e0828908646eb
#
_cell.length_a   1.000
_cell.length_b   1.000
_cell.length_c   1.000
_cell.angle_alpha   90.00
_cell.angle_beta   90.00
_cell.angle_gamma   90.00
#
_symmetry.space_group_name_H-M   'P 1'
#
loop_
_entity.id
_entity.type
_entity.pdbx_description
1 polymer ?
#
loop_
_entity_poly.entity_id
_entity_poly.type
_entity_poly.pdbx_seq_one_letter_code
_entity_poly.pdbx_strand_id
1 'polypeptide(L)'
;MYSFTNDYNEIAHPNVMEALNNLAGKRFTGYGTDGLCKQVAEQVKHRIGQPNADIHFFNGGTITNLTTISHILRPHQAVISVVGGHIDVHETGAIEASGHKVITVESGSGKLTPAHIEKVLSEHPDEYSVQPKVVYISNSTEIGTVYRKAELVALRKICDENGLFLF
;
A
#
# COMPACT_ATOMS: atom_id res chain seq x y z
N MET A 1 -9.38 19.61 23.23
CA MET A 1 -9.55 19.91 21.77
C MET A 1 -8.95 18.74 21.01
N TYR A 2 -9.70 18.11 20.11
CA TYR A 2 -9.15 17.05 19.26
C TYR A 2 -8.28 17.68 18.16
N SER A 3 -7.10 17.10 17.91
CA SER A 3 -6.20 17.54 16.83
C SER A 3 -6.36 16.58 15.65
N PHE A 4 -6.49 17.15 14.45
CA PHE A 4 -6.51 16.42 13.18
C PHE A 4 -5.29 16.78 12.32
N THR A 5 -4.19 17.17 12.95
CA THR A 5 -2.96 17.56 12.26
C THR A 5 -2.32 16.39 11.51
N ASN A 6 -2.34 15.21 12.13
CA ASN A 6 -1.88 13.94 11.56
C ASN A 6 -2.46 12.78 12.37
N ASP A 7 -2.28 11.55 11.89
CA ASP A 7 -2.79 10.31 12.50
C ASP A 7 -1.80 9.64 13.49
N TYR A 8 -0.69 10.29 13.79
CA TYR A 8 0.34 9.82 14.72
C TYR A 8 0.67 10.80 15.85
N ASN A 9 -0.22 11.76 16.16
CA ASN A 9 -0.04 12.72 17.26
C ASN A 9 -0.06 12.08 18.62
N GLU A 10 -0.82 11.00 18.79
CA GLU A 10 -1.03 10.32 20.04
C GLU A 10 -0.25 9.01 20.05
N ILE A 11 0.28 8.63 21.22
CA ILE A 11 1.16 7.46 21.31
C ILE A 11 0.38 6.18 21.04
N ALA A 12 -0.60 5.85 21.90
CA ALA A 12 -1.43 4.67 21.76
C ALA A 12 -2.63 4.70 22.72
N HIS A 13 -3.67 3.94 22.36
CA HIS A 13 -4.78 3.71 23.28
C HIS A 13 -4.31 3.02 24.57
N PRO A 14 -4.86 3.34 25.77
CA PRO A 14 -4.45 2.75 27.04
C PRO A 14 -4.37 1.21 27.04
N ASN A 15 -5.32 0.52 26.39
CA ASN A 15 -5.30 -0.94 26.27
C ASN A 15 -4.09 -1.48 25.50
N VAL A 16 -3.59 -0.72 24.52
CA VAL A 16 -2.37 -1.07 23.76
C VAL A 16 -1.15 -0.94 24.68
N MET A 17 -1.09 0.14 25.48
CA MET A 17 -0.02 0.35 26.46
C MET A 17 -0.02 -0.75 27.52
N GLU A 18 -1.18 -1.15 28.02
CA GLU A 18 -1.32 -2.28 28.96
C GLU A 18 -0.83 -3.59 28.33
N ALA A 19 -1.23 -3.88 27.10
CA ALA A 19 -0.79 -5.08 26.39
C ALA A 19 0.74 -5.10 26.21
N LEU A 20 1.36 -3.95 25.88
CA LEU A 20 2.81 -3.82 25.79
C LEU A 20 3.49 -4.06 27.14
N ASN A 21 2.95 -3.50 28.24
CA ASN A 21 3.48 -3.73 29.58
C ASN A 21 3.44 -5.21 29.98
N ASN A 22 2.39 -5.94 29.56
CA ASN A 22 2.27 -7.39 29.81
C ASN A 22 3.28 -8.24 29.01
N LEU A 23 3.95 -7.66 28.02
CA LEU A 23 5.04 -8.27 27.28
C LEU A 23 6.42 -7.93 27.85
N ALA A 24 6.51 -7.00 28.81
CA ALA A 24 7.78 -6.61 29.42
C ALA A 24 8.50 -7.82 30.01
N GLY A 25 9.79 -7.93 29.76
CA GLY A 25 10.62 -9.05 30.20
C GLY A 25 10.51 -10.34 29.37
N LYS A 26 9.56 -10.44 28.44
CA LYS A 26 9.50 -11.55 27.48
C LYS A 26 10.53 -11.38 26.37
N ARG A 27 10.99 -12.49 25.83
CA ARG A 27 11.94 -12.50 24.70
C ARG A 27 11.27 -13.12 23.49
N PHE A 28 11.43 -12.48 22.33
CA PHE A 28 10.89 -12.91 21.07
C PHE A 28 12.02 -13.04 20.04
N THR A 29 11.86 -13.98 19.09
CA THR A 29 12.72 -14.01 17.91
C THR A 29 12.36 -12.84 17.00
N GLY A 30 13.35 -12.29 16.31
CA GLY A 30 13.11 -11.16 15.40
C GLY A 30 12.42 -11.54 14.09
N TYR A 31 12.22 -10.54 13.24
CA TYR A 31 11.78 -10.69 11.84
C TYR A 31 10.37 -11.28 11.66
N GLY A 32 9.48 -11.12 12.63
CA GLY A 32 8.11 -11.62 12.56
C GLY A 32 7.98 -13.15 12.60
N THR A 33 9.04 -13.88 12.99
CA THR A 33 9.05 -15.35 13.01
C THR A 33 8.64 -15.95 14.35
N ASP A 34 8.39 -15.11 15.36
CA ASP A 34 7.99 -15.53 16.70
C ASP A 34 6.53 -16.00 16.78
N GLY A 35 6.20 -16.65 17.89
CA GLY A 35 4.87 -17.22 18.13
C GLY A 35 3.76 -16.18 18.23
N LEU A 36 4.06 -14.95 18.71
CA LEU A 36 3.08 -13.88 18.82
C LEU A 36 2.70 -13.36 17.41
N CYS A 37 3.70 -13.10 16.56
CA CYS A 37 3.46 -12.70 15.17
C CYS A 37 2.66 -13.76 14.42
N LYS A 38 2.96 -15.05 14.57
CA LYS A 38 2.18 -16.13 13.96
C LYS A 38 0.74 -16.13 14.44
N GLN A 39 0.50 -16.00 15.74
CA GLN A 39 -0.84 -15.95 16.31
C GLN A 39 -1.64 -14.76 15.76
N VAL A 40 -1.04 -13.59 15.71
CA VAL A 40 -1.69 -12.38 15.17
C VAL A 40 -1.96 -12.52 13.67
N ALA A 41 -1.03 -13.09 12.91
CA ALA A 41 -1.24 -13.37 11.48
C ALA A 41 -2.48 -14.26 11.24
N GLU A 42 -2.66 -15.32 12.02
CA GLU A 42 -3.85 -16.18 11.92
C GLU A 42 -5.14 -15.44 12.30
N GLN A 43 -5.10 -14.56 13.30
CA GLN A 43 -6.25 -13.72 13.64
C GLN A 43 -6.62 -12.76 12.51
N VAL A 44 -5.63 -12.14 11.84
CA VAL A 44 -5.86 -11.27 10.69
C VAL A 44 -6.47 -12.06 9.53
N LYS A 45 -5.91 -13.23 9.17
CA LYS A 45 -6.46 -14.12 8.13
C LYS A 45 -7.92 -14.46 8.38
N HIS A 46 -8.24 -14.84 9.61
CA HIS A 46 -9.62 -15.16 10.02
C HIS A 46 -10.53 -13.93 9.85
N ARG A 47 -10.08 -12.76 10.32
CA ARG A 47 -10.87 -11.52 10.27
C ARG A 47 -11.16 -11.05 8.86
N ILE A 48 -10.22 -11.21 7.93
CA ILE A 48 -10.41 -10.84 6.51
C ILE A 48 -11.03 -11.96 5.66
N GLY A 49 -11.29 -13.14 6.25
CA GLY A 49 -11.86 -14.29 5.54
C GLY A 49 -10.93 -14.88 4.47
N GLN A 50 -9.61 -14.75 4.63
CA GLN A 50 -8.60 -15.19 3.66
C GLN A 50 -7.57 -16.12 4.32
N PRO A 51 -7.89 -17.41 4.49
CA PRO A 51 -7.01 -18.34 5.22
C PRO A 51 -5.66 -18.58 4.52
N ASN A 52 -5.60 -18.35 3.22
CA ASN A 52 -4.39 -18.56 2.42
C ASN A 52 -3.57 -17.27 2.21
N ALA A 53 -3.96 -16.14 2.83
CA ALA A 53 -3.19 -14.91 2.72
C ALA A 53 -1.86 -15.03 3.48
N ASP A 54 -0.80 -14.45 2.95
CA ASP A 54 0.42 -14.21 3.70
C ASP A 54 0.33 -12.86 4.42
N ILE A 55 0.71 -12.84 5.70
CA ILE A 55 0.67 -11.64 6.54
C ILE A 55 2.10 -11.26 6.91
N HIS A 56 2.49 -10.06 6.53
CA HIS A 56 3.79 -9.47 6.82
C HIS A 56 3.62 -8.22 7.68
N PHE A 57 4.46 -8.07 8.70
CA PHE A 57 4.45 -6.92 9.60
C PHE A 57 5.63 -6.02 9.32
N PHE A 58 5.36 -4.72 9.11
CA PHE A 58 6.36 -3.69 8.91
C PHE A 58 6.20 -2.59 9.98
N ASN A 59 7.25 -1.84 10.21
CA ASN A 59 7.29 -0.78 11.24
C ASN A 59 6.87 0.60 10.72
N GLY A 60 6.30 0.69 9.53
CA GLY A 60 5.81 1.96 8.99
C GLY A 60 5.27 1.84 7.57
N GLY A 61 4.48 2.85 7.14
CA GLY A 61 3.85 2.87 5.82
C GLY A 61 4.87 2.96 4.68
N THR A 62 5.80 3.90 4.75
CA THR A 62 6.84 4.08 3.74
C THR A 62 7.66 2.81 3.50
N ILE A 63 8.10 2.13 4.56
CA ILE A 63 8.85 0.87 4.40
C ILE A 63 7.97 -0.25 3.85
N THR A 64 6.67 -0.26 4.16
CA THR A 64 5.71 -1.20 3.57
C THR A 64 5.59 -0.98 2.07
N ASN A 65 5.36 0.27 1.64
CA ASN A 65 5.25 0.63 0.23
C ASN A 65 6.54 0.34 -0.53
N LEU A 66 7.68 0.81 0.00
CA LEU A 66 8.99 0.56 -0.59
C LEU A 66 9.27 -0.93 -0.78
N THR A 67 9.11 -1.73 0.28
CA THR A 67 9.41 -3.16 0.23
C THR A 67 8.47 -3.89 -0.72
N THR A 68 7.17 -3.63 -0.65
CA THR A 68 6.17 -4.30 -1.48
C THR A 68 6.35 -3.95 -2.95
N ILE A 69 6.45 -2.67 -3.28
CA ILE A 69 6.57 -2.21 -4.67
C ILE A 69 7.89 -2.67 -5.28
N SER A 70 9.02 -2.51 -4.57
CA SER A 70 10.32 -2.95 -5.07
C SER A 70 10.45 -4.47 -5.20
N HIS A 71 9.72 -5.24 -4.39
CA HIS A 71 9.67 -6.69 -4.50
C HIS A 71 8.87 -7.16 -5.73
N ILE A 72 7.77 -6.48 -6.02
CA ILE A 72 6.88 -6.82 -7.14
C ILE A 72 7.47 -6.41 -8.48
N LEU A 73 8.07 -5.22 -8.55
CA LEU A 73 8.54 -4.62 -9.79
C LEU A 73 9.90 -5.17 -10.22
N ARG A 74 10.05 -5.37 -11.53
CA ARG A 74 11.35 -5.55 -12.19
C ARG A 74 11.92 -4.19 -12.61
N PRO A 75 13.24 -4.07 -12.87
CA PRO A 75 13.90 -2.77 -13.15
C PRO A 75 13.25 -1.93 -14.25
N HIS A 76 12.62 -2.56 -15.26
CA HIS A 76 11.93 -1.88 -16.36
C HIS A 76 10.44 -1.61 -16.08
N GLN A 77 9.96 -1.92 -14.87
CA GLN A 77 8.55 -1.78 -14.51
C GLN A 77 8.32 -0.56 -13.62
N ALA A 78 7.07 -0.09 -13.63
CA ALA A 78 6.65 1.12 -12.94
C ALA A 78 5.36 0.89 -12.13
N VAL A 79 5.12 1.78 -11.18
CA VAL A 79 3.87 1.86 -10.41
C VAL A 79 3.05 3.07 -10.88
N ILE A 80 1.74 2.89 -11.03
CA ILE A 80 0.78 3.96 -11.33
C ILE A 80 0.22 4.50 -10.01
N SER A 81 0.23 5.83 -9.85
CA SER A 81 -0.39 6.55 -8.74
C SER A 81 -1.16 7.77 -9.25
N VAL A 82 -1.93 8.43 -8.39
CA VAL A 82 -2.43 9.78 -8.68
C VAL A 82 -1.36 10.81 -8.35
N VAL A 83 -1.40 11.96 -9.02
CA VAL A 83 -0.66 13.15 -8.61
C VAL A 83 -1.07 13.51 -7.18
N GLY A 84 -0.11 13.73 -6.30
CA GLY A 84 -0.34 13.96 -4.87
C GLY A 84 -0.67 12.69 -4.08
N GLY A 85 -0.58 11.50 -4.67
CA GLY A 85 -0.68 10.23 -3.94
C GLY A 85 0.48 10.04 -2.96
N HIS A 86 0.30 9.22 -1.93
CA HIS A 86 1.26 9.09 -0.83
C HIS A 86 2.68 8.76 -1.32
N ILE A 87 2.84 7.80 -2.24
CA ILE A 87 4.13 7.41 -2.80
C ILE A 87 4.75 8.46 -3.75
N ASP A 88 3.93 9.41 -4.23
CA ASP A 88 4.38 10.49 -5.10
C ASP A 88 5.01 11.64 -4.29
N VAL A 89 4.37 12.05 -3.16
CA VAL A 89 4.71 13.30 -2.48
C VAL A 89 5.10 13.17 -1.00
N HIS A 90 4.78 12.05 -0.32
CA HIS A 90 4.95 11.93 1.13
C HIS A 90 6.03 10.92 1.57
N GLU A 91 6.79 10.34 0.64
CA GLU A 91 7.80 9.31 0.94
C GLU A 91 9.22 9.69 0.53
N THR A 92 9.47 10.97 0.25
CA THR A 92 10.81 11.51 -0.08
C THR A 92 11.54 10.76 -1.19
N GLY A 93 10.80 10.29 -2.21
CA GLY A 93 11.35 9.54 -3.34
C GLY A 93 11.78 8.11 -3.00
N ALA A 94 11.10 7.46 -2.05
CA ALA A 94 11.46 6.09 -1.64
C ALA A 94 11.33 5.08 -2.79
N ILE A 95 10.31 5.20 -3.63
CA ILE A 95 10.10 4.30 -4.77
C ILE A 95 11.16 4.55 -5.85
N GLU A 96 11.44 5.80 -6.17
CA GLU A 96 12.47 6.20 -7.14
C GLU A 96 13.86 5.77 -6.67
N ALA A 97 14.13 5.85 -5.37
CA ALA A 97 15.39 5.36 -4.78
C ALA A 97 15.57 3.84 -4.94
N SER A 98 14.49 3.07 -5.09
CA SER A 98 14.55 1.64 -5.42
C SER A 98 14.75 1.35 -6.91
N GLY A 99 14.87 2.40 -7.74
CA GLY A 99 15.10 2.30 -9.18
C GLY A 99 13.84 2.20 -10.03
N HIS A 100 12.65 2.47 -9.46
CA HIS A 100 11.38 2.35 -10.16
C HIS A 100 10.73 3.72 -10.40
N LYS A 101 10.08 3.85 -11.54
CA LYS A 101 9.32 5.05 -11.88
C LYS A 101 7.95 5.02 -11.24
N VAL A 102 7.55 6.16 -10.66
CA VAL A 102 6.14 6.44 -10.33
C VAL A 102 5.52 7.17 -11.53
N ILE A 103 4.51 6.57 -12.14
CA ILE A 103 3.71 7.18 -13.21
C ILE A 103 2.50 7.82 -12.56
N THR A 104 2.41 9.14 -12.61
CA THR A 104 1.34 9.88 -11.97
C THR A 104 0.24 10.27 -12.95
N VAL A 105 -1.00 10.26 -12.48
CA VAL A 105 -2.20 10.63 -13.23
C VAL A 105 -2.96 11.73 -12.50
N GLU A 106 -3.33 12.78 -13.21
CA GLU A 106 -4.18 13.84 -12.67
C GLU A 106 -5.57 13.31 -12.33
N SER A 107 -6.05 13.60 -11.11
CA SER A 107 -7.38 13.22 -10.66
C SER A 107 -7.92 14.23 -9.66
N GLY A 108 -8.96 14.97 -10.05
CA GLY A 108 -9.61 15.95 -9.17
C GLY A 108 -10.28 15.33 -7.92
N SER A 109 -10.51 14.02 -7.93
CA SER A 109 -11.05 13.28 -6.77
C SER A 109 -9.97 12.57 -5.96
N GLY A 110 -8.70 12.60 -6.37
CA GLY A 110 -7.61 11.83 -5.78
C GLY A 110 -7.73 10.31 -6.00
N LYS A 111 -8.63 9.85 -6.88
CA LYS A 111 -8.86 8.43 -7.15
C LYS A 111 -8.42 8.06 -8.56
N LEU A 112 -7.76 6.92 -8.69
CA LEU A 112 -7.61 6.24 -9.98
C LEU A 112 -8.94 5.62 -10.41
N THR A 113 -9.14 5.56 -11.73
CA THR A 113 -10.28 4.90 -12.37
C THR A 113 -9.77 3.95 -13.45
N PRO A 114 -10.58 2.98 -13.94
CA PRO A 114 -10.19 2.15 -15.07
C PRO A 114 -9.72 2.96 -16.29
N ALA A 115 -10.39 4.05 -16.62
CA ALA A 115 -10.01 4.91 -17.74
C ALA A 115 -8.62 5.56 -17.56
N HIS A 116 -8.24 5.90 -16.34
CA HIS A 116 -6.88 6.39 -16.05
C HIS A 116 -5.84 5.31 -16.33
N ILE A 117 -6.11 4.06 -15.96
CA ILE A 117 -5.20 2.93 -16.16
C ILE A 117 -5.09 2.61 -17.66
N GLU A 118 -6.21 2.54 -18.39
CA GLU A 118 -6.22 2.35 -19.84
C GLU A 118 -5.40 3.41 -20.58
N LYS A 119 -5.55 4.67 -20.16
CA LYS A 119 -4.76 5.77 -20.72
C LYS A 119 -3.27 5.55 -20.51
N VAL A 120 -2.84 5.26 -19.26
CA VAL A 120 -1.42 5.00 -18.95
C VAL A 120 -0.89 3.84 -19.78
N LEU A 121 -1.63 2.74 -19.88
CA LEU A 121 -1.22 1.58 -20.69
C LEU A 121 -1.07 1.94 -22.17
N SER A 122 -1.97 2.77 -22.73
CA SER A 122 -1.88 3.23 -24.11
C SER A 122 -0.70 4.16 -24.39
N GLU A 123 -0.22 4.87 -23.37
CA GLU A 123 0.97 5.75 -23.44
C GLU A 123 2.30 4.99 -23.25
N HIS A 124 2.24 3.70 -22.87
CA HIS A 124 3.41 2.84 -22.65
C HIS A 124 3.28 1.52 -23.43
N PRO A 125 3.18 1.58 -24.78
CA PRO A 125 2.76 0.43 -25.59
C PRO A 125 3.87 -0.55 -25.94
N ASP A 126 5.13 -0.19 -25.74
CA ASP A 126 6.28 -0.90 -26.28
C ASP A 126 7.42 -1.07 -25.27
N GLU A 127 8.46 -1.82 -25.66
CA GLU A 127 9.64 -2.11 -24.87
C GLU A 127 10.58 -0.91 -24.63
N TYR A 128 10.38 0.21 -25.31
CA TYR A 128 11.15 1.44 -25.10
C TYR A 128 10.61 2.28 -23.95
N SER A 129 9.39 1.97 -23.52
CA SER A 129 8.73 2.62 -22.38
C SER A 129 8.84 1.76 -21.12
N VAL A 130 8.88 2.39 -19.95
CA VAL A 130 8.70 1.64 -18.70
C VAL A 130 7.33 0.97 -18.70
N GLN A 131 7.26 -0.27 -18.23
CA GLN A 131 6.05 -1.05 -18.26
C GLN A 131 5.25 -0.90 -16.95
N PRO A 132 4.05 -0.31 -16.94
CA PRO A 132 3.20 -0.27 -15.76
C PRO A 132 2.89 -1.69 -15.28
N LYS A 133 3.08 -1.95 -13.96
CA LYS A 133 2.83 -3.28 -13.39
C LYS A 133 2.07 -3.27 -12.08
N VAL A 134 2.16 -2.18 -11.33
CA VAL A 134 1.42 -1.99 -10.08
C VAL A 134 0.51 -0.78 -10.22
N VAL A 135 -0.72 -0.91 -9.77
CA VAL A 135 -1.66 0.19 -9.52
C VAL A 135 -1.70 0.41 -8.01
N TYR A 136 -1.26 1.58 -7.57
CA TYR A 136 -1.24 1.97 -6.17
C TYR A 136 -2.39 2.91 -5.84
N ILE A 137 -3.09 2.64 -4.75
CA ILE A 137 -4.15 3.50 -4.23
C ILE A 137 -4.04 3.64 -2.71
N SER A 138 -4.42 4.80 -2.18
CA SER A 138 -4.69 5.00 -0.75
C SER A 138 -6.21 5.01 -0.50
N ASN A 139 -6.67 4.35 0.56
CA ASN A 139 -8.07 4.39 0.96
C ASN A 139 -8.19 4.63 2.50
N SER A 140 -8.52 5.84 2.92
CA SER A 140 -8.91 7.04 2.14
C SER A 140 -7.73 7.62 1.34
N THR A 141 -8.09 8.46 0.32
CA THR A 141 -7.07 9.18 -0.44
C THR A 141 -6.51 10.35 0.36
N GLU A 142 -5.41 10.95 -0.11
CA GLU A 142 -4.73 12.09 0.54
C GLU A 142 -5.64 13.34 0.68
N ILE A 143 -6.67 13.46 -0.14
CA ILE A 143 -7.66 14.55 -0.06
C ILE A 143 -8.96 14.13 0.65
N GLY A 144 -8.97 12.96 1.30
CA GLY A 144 -10.06 12.47 2.15
C GLY A 144 -11.22 11.80 1.40
N THR A 145 -11.11 11.52 0.10
CA THR A 145 -12.13 10.73 -0.60
C THR A 145 -11.96 9.24 -0.32
N VAL A 146 -13.02 8.48 -0.47
CA VAL A 146 -13.06 7.05 -0.13
C VAL A 146 -13.48 6.23 -1.34
N TYR A 147 -12.68 5.22 -1.69
CA TYR A 147 -13.09 4.23 -2.68
C TYR A 147 -14.23 3.38 -2.15
N ARG A 148 -15.29 3.30 -2.92
CA ARG A 148 -16.43 2.41 -2.65
C ARG A 148 -16.20 1.03 -3.26
N LYS A 149 -16.91 0.02 -2.77
CA LYS A 149 -16.76 -1.37 -3.24
C LYS A 149 -16.82 -1.50 -4.78
N ALA A 150 -17.78 -0.81 -5.42
CA ALA A 150 -17.91 -0.86 -6.88
C ALA A 150 -16.68 -0.30 -7.61
N GLU A 151 -16.06 0.78 -7.08
CA GLU A 151 -14.85 1.37 -7.65
C GLU A 151 -13.65 0.43 -7.50
N LEU A 152 -13.51 -0.20 -6.31
CA LEU A 152 -12.45 -1.20 -6.07
C LEU A 152 -12.60 -2.43 -6.97
N VAL A 153 -13.84 -2.91 -7.16
CA VAL A 153 -14.12 -4.03 -8.07
C VAL A 153 -13.78 -3.66 -9.51
N ALA A 154 -14.10 -2.43 -9.94
CA ALA A 154 -13.76 -1.96 -11.29
C ALA A 154 -12.23 -1.85 -11.48
N LEU A 155 -11.50 -1.34 -10.48
CA LEU A 155 -10.04 -1.30 -10.51
C LEU A 155 -9.44 -2.72 -10.52
N ARG A 156 -9.96 -3.63 -9.70
CA ARG A 156 -9.49 -5.02 -9.69
C ARG A 156 -9.68 -5.66 -11.06
N LYS A 157 -10.85 -5.46 -11.67
CA LYS A 157 -11.15 -6.01 -12.99
C LYS A 157 -10.15 -5.55 -14.06
N ILE A 158 -9.93 -4.24 -14.19
CA ILE A 158 -8.98 -3.73 -15.20
C ILE A 158 -7.55 -4.20 -14.92
N CYS A 159 -7.17 -4.33 -13.65
CA CYS A 159 -5.87 -4.89 -13.29
C CYS A 159 -5.75 -6.36 -13.70
N ASP A 160 -6.77 -7.18 -13.47
CA ASP A 160 -6.79 -8.60 -13.86
C ASP A 160 -6.70 -8.77 -15.38
N GLU A 161 -7.47 -7.97 -16.14
CA GLU A 161 -7.50 -7.99 -17.62
C GLU A 161 -6.14 -7.62 -18.23
N ASN A 162 -5.33 -6.82 -17.54
CA ASN A 162 -4.02 -6.36 -18.02
C ASN A 162 -2.82 -6.95 -17.24
N GLY A 163 -3.06 -7.94 -16.38
CA GLY A 163 -2.01 -8.59 -15.61
C GLY A 163 -1.27 -7.66 -14.65
N LEU A 164 -1.96 -6.63 -14.12
CA LEU A 164 -1.44 -5.69 -13.15
C LEU A 164 -1.74 -6.14 -11.72
N PHE A 165 -0.90 -5.73 -10.78
CA PHE A 165 -1.19 -5.83 -9.36
C PHE A 165 -1.96 -4.58 -8.90
N LEU A 166 -2.92 -4.76 -8.00
CA LEU A 166 -3.59 -3.68 -7.28
C LEU A 166 -3.10 -3.71 -5.82
N PHE A 167 -2.48 -2.63 -5.39
CA PHE A 167 -1.90 -2.44 -4.06
C PHE A 167 -2.46 -1.18 -3.38
#